data_28470239a17893dfa86ac586ac2f29e9
#
_entry.id   28470239a17893dfa86ac586ac2f29e9
#
_cell.length_a   1.000
_cell.length_b   1.000
_cell.length_c   1.000
_cell.angle_alpha   90.00
_cell.angle_beta   90.00
_cell.angle_gamma   90.00
#
_symmetry.space_group_name_H-M   'P 1'
#
loop_
_entity.id
_entity.type
_entity.pdbx_description
1 polymer ?
#
loop_
_entity_poly.entity_id
_entity_poly.type
_entity_poly.pdbx_seq_one_letter_code
_entity_poly.pdbx_strand_id
1 'polypeptide(L)'
;KRIDAQHAKGKYTARERIQMLLDEGSFEEFDMFVTHRCYDFGMEKSHTYGDGVVTGYGTIDGRLVYIFAQDFTVSGGSLSKTMSEKICKVMDMAMRAGAPCIGLNDSGGARIQEGVNALAGYAEIFQRNVMASGVIPQISVILGPCAGGAVYSPALTDFTIMKRDTSYMFLTGPAVVKTVTGEDVTQEQLGGASVHTSKSGVADFAASTEEEAMELIRKLISYIPQTNMEDAPLVPCTDSISRLEDSLNEIIPDSPNKPYDMYEVIPAIVDNGDLLEVHESFAKNDITCFARFNGQ
;
A
#
# COMPACT_ATOMS: atom_id res chain seq x y z
N LYS A 1 20.58 -14.88 9.68
CA LYS A 1 20.61 -13.95 10.83
C LYS A 1 19.76 -12.71 10.63
N ARG A 2 19.87 -11.92 9.50
CA ARG A 2 19.01 -10.73 9.28
C ARG A 2 17.59 -11.13 8.94
N ILE A 3 17.39 -12.13 8.09
CA ILE A 3 16.08 -12.72 7.77
C ILE A 3 15.42 -13.28 9.04
N ASP A 4 16.13 -14.07 9.83
CA ASP A 4 15.62 -14.63 11.08
C ASP A 4 15.17 -13.51 12.06
N ALA A 5 15.91 -12.40 12.08
CA ALA A 5 15.55 -11.24 12.89
C ALA A 5 14.31 -10.48 12.36
N GLN A 6 14.04 -10.57 11.05
CA GLN A 6 12.81 -10.05 10.42
C GLN A 6 11.62 -10.93 10.82
N HIS A 7 11.74 -12.24 10.65
CA HIS A 7 10.72 -13.22 11.04
C HIS A 7 10.42 -13.20 12.54
N ALA A 8 11.44 -13.03 13.39
CA ALA A 8 11.26 -12.91 14.85
C ALA A 8 10.41 -11.69 15.27
N LYS A 9 10.25 -10.70 14.38
CA LYS A 9 9.36 -9.53 14.56
C LYS A 9 7.98 -9.76 13.95
N GLY A 10 7.67 -10.97 13.47
CA GLY A 10 6.41 -11.26 12.78
C GLY A 10 6.30 -10.59 11.41
N LYS A 11 7.43 -10.37 10.71
CA LYS A 11 7.48 -9.71 9.40
C LYS A 11 8.10 -10.64 8.36
N TYR A 12 7.55 -10.64 7.16
CA TYR A 12 8.10 -11.34 6.01
C TYR A 12 9.20 -10.54 5.30
N THR A 13 10.00 -11.22 4.49
CA THR A 13 10.97 -10.59 3.59
C THR A 13 10.29 -10.03 2.35
N ALA A 14 10.96 -9.14 1.62
CA ALA A 14 10.44 -8.58 0.37
C ALA A 14 10.02 -9.66 -0.65
N ARG A 15 10.80 -10.74 -0.77
CA ARG A 15 10.49 -11.85 -1.72
C ARG A 15 9.30 -12.67 -1.28
N GLU A 16 9.18 -12.99 0.00
CA GLU A 16 8.02 -13.71 0.55
C GLU A 16 6.73 -12.90 0.35
N ARG A 17 6.78 -11.60 0.57
CA ARG A 17 5.65 -10.68 0.34
C ARG A 17 5.20 -10.67 -1.13
N ILE A 18 6.14 -10.63 -2.08
CA ILE A 18 5.83 -10.71 -3.51
C ILE A 18 5.19 -12.07 -3.86
N GLN A 19 5.73 -13.16 -3.32
CA GLN A 19 5.19 -14.51 -3.54
C GLN A 19 3.79 -14.70 -2.96
N MET A 20 3.46 -14.06 -1.84
CA MET A 20 2.12 -14.09 -1.25
C MET A 20 1.10 -13.29 -2.07
N LEU A 21 1.55 -12.21 -2.70
CA LEU A 21 0.65 -11.30 -3.42
C LEU A 21 0.36 -11.76 -4.84
N LEU A 22 1.39 -12.15 -5.58
CA LEU A 22 1.28 -12.45 -7.02
C LEU A 22 0.83 -13.89 -7.27
N ASP A 23 0.26 -14.13 -8.43
CA ASP A 23 -0.07 -15.45 -8.91
C ASP A 23 1.19 -16.32 -9.01
N GLU A 24 1.07 -17.61 -8.66
CA GLU A 24 2.20 -18.54 -8.64
C GLU A 24 2.92 -18.58 -10.00
N GLY A 25 4.24 -18.40 -9.98
CA GLY A 25 5.09 -18.47 -11.16
C GLY A 25 4.99 -17.26 -12.11
N SER A 26 4.21 -16.23 -11.78
CA SER A 26 4.03 -15.05 -12.65
C SER A 26 5.10 -13.98 -12.48
N PHE A 27 5.89 -14.03 -11.41
CA PHE A 27 6.83 -12.96 -11.08
C PHE A 27 8.08 -12.97 -11.95
N GLU A 28 8.33 -11.85 -12.64
CA GLU A 28 9.55 -11.58 -13.40
C GLU A 28 10.33 -10.42 -12.78
N GLU A 29 11.52 -10.72 -12.25
CA GLU A 29 12.34 -9.75 -11.52
C GLU A 29 13.25 -8.94 -12.45
N PHE A 30 13.35 -7.62 -12.21
CA PHE A 30 14.30 -6.73 -12.89
C PHE A 30 15.47 -6.35 -11.99
N ASP A 31 16.63 -6.15 -12.62
CA ASP A 31 17.81 -5.54 -12.00
C ASP A 31 18.28 -6.22 -10.70
N MET A 32 18.11 -7.55 -10.60
CA MET A 32 18.45 -8.31 -9.41
C MET A 32 19.94 -8.27 -9.02
N PHE A 33 20.84 -7.99 -9.98
CA PHE A 33 22.29 -7.97 -9.76
C PHE A 33 22.88 -6.56 -9.57
N VAL A 34 22.05 -5.53 -9.64
CA VAL A 34 22.50 -4.14 -9.45
C VAL A 34 22.90 -3.91 -8.01
N THR A 35 23.97 -3.12 -7.78
CA THR A 35 24.42 -2.69 -6.47
C THR A 35 24.54 -1.18 -6.41
N HIS A 36 24.59 -0.61 -5.19
CA HIS A 36 24.82 0.83 -5.03
C HIS A 36 26.18 1.27 -5.60
N ARG A 37 26.30 2.57 -5.87
CA ARG A 37 27.51 3.22 -6.42
C ARG A 37 28.15 4.19 -5.44
N CYS A 38 27.91 4.00 -4.14
CA CYS A 38 28.52 4.79 -3.08
C CYS A 38 29.88 4.18 -2.68
N TYR A 39 30.92 5.00 -2.66
CA TYR A 39 32.26 4.60 -2.26
C TYR A 39 32.72 5.30 -0.98
N ASP A 40 31.91 6.23 -0.44
CA ASP A 40 32.20 6.97 0.78
C ASP A 40 31.77 6.16 2.02
N PHE A 41 32.32 6.54 3.18
CA PHE A 41 31.96 5.99 4.49
C PHE A 41 32.08 4.46 4.62
N GLY A 42 32.96 3.83 3.84
CA GLY A 42 33.18 2.38 3.86
C GLY A 42 32.15 1.56 3.09
N MET A 43 31.28 2.21 2.33
CA MET A 43 30.24 1.54 1.54
C MET A 43 30.82 0.66 0.43
N GLU A 44 32.04 0.95 -0.05
CA GLU A 44 32.76 0.14 -1.03
C GLU A 44 32.99 -1.32 -0.59
N LYS A 45 32.85 -1.60 0.72
CA LYS A 45 32.98 -2.95 1.30
C LYS A 45 31.65 -3.68 1.49
N SER A 46 30.51 -3.03 1.19
CA SER A 46 29.17 -3.53 1.49
C SER A 46 28.26 -3.53 0.26
N HIS A 47 28.62 -4.31 -0.74
CA HIS A 47 27.75 -4.48 -1.92
C HIS A 47 26.73 -5.60 -1.70
N THR A 48 25.46 -5.28 -1.85
CA THR A 48 24.35 -6.25 -1.81
C THR A 48 23.61 -6.21 -3.14
N TYR A 49 23.43 -7.35 -3.79
CA TYR A 49 22.66 -7.45 -5.02
C TYR A 49 21.22 -7.02 -4.79
N GLY A 50 20.67 -6.30 -5.77
CA GLY A 50 19.33 -5.73 -5.70
C GLY A 50 19.23 -4.43 -4.88
N ASP A 51 20.28 -4.07 -4.14
CA ASP A 51 20.44 -2.84 -3.34
C ASP A 51 19.24 -2.50 -2.43
N GLY A 52 18.62 -3.51 -1.83
CA GLY A 52 17.55 -3.33 -0.83
C GLY A 52 16.15 -3.12 -1.40
N VAL A 53 15.94 -3.41 -2.68
CA VAL A 53 14.61 -3.46 -3.29
C VAL A 53 14.50 -4.57 -4.32
N VAL A 54 13.44 -5.33 -4.27
CA VAL A 54 13.04 -6.29 -5.29
C VAL A 54 12.02 -5.62 -6.20
N THR A 55 12.26 -5.62 -7.50
CA THR A 55 11.45 -4.91 -8.50
C THR A 55 11.12 -5.81 -9.67
N GLY A 56 9.91 -5.73 -10.18
CA GLY A 56 9.47 -6.55 -11.30
C GLY A 56 8.01 -6.36 -11.66
N TYR A 57 7.45 -7.33 -12.35
CA TYR A 57 6.03 -7.43 -12.64
C TYR A 57 5.55 -8.87 -12.46
N GLY A 58 4.25 -9.03 -12.37
CA GLY A 58 3.56 -10.31 -12.30
C GLY A 58 2.08 -10.13 -12.52
N THR A 59 1.29 -11.12 -12.14
CA THR A 59 -0.17 -11.01 -12.23
C THR A 59 -0.84 -11.18 -10.86
N ILE A 60 -2.01 -10.58 -10.73
CA ILE A 60 -2.98 -10.82 -9.65
C ILE A 60 -4.29 -11.21 -10.31
N ASP A 61 -4.74 -12.43 -10.09
CA ASP A 61 -5.93 -13.01 -10.73
C ASP A 61 -5.89 -12.85 -12.27
N GLY A 62 -4.69 -13.08 -12.86
CA GLY A 62 -4.41 -12.96 -14.29
C GLY A 62 -4.20 -11.53 -14.80
N ARG A 63 -4.39 -10.50 -13.98
CA ARG A 63 -4.21 -9.09 -14.35
C ARG A 63 -2.76 -8.63 -14.09
N LEU A 64 -2.15 -8.00 -15.09
CA LEU A 64 -0.78 -7.48 -14.99
C LEU A 64 -0.67 -6.39 -13.92
N VAL A 65 0.34 -6.50 -13.07
CA VAL A 65 0.72 -5.47 -12.11
C VAL A 65 2.24 -5.31 -12.08
N TYR A 66 2.70 -4.10 -11.81
CA TYR A 66 4.10 -3.80 -11.54
C TYR A 66 4.30 -3.63 -10.05
N ILE A 67 5.44 -4.12 -9.54
CA ILE A 67 5.66 -4.17 -8.10
C ILE A 67 7.10 -3.81 -7.74
N PHE A 68 7.25 -3.10 -6.63
CA PHE A 68 8.52 -2.98 -5.91
C PHE A 68 8.30 -3.32 -4.44
N ALA A 69 9.24 -4.03 -3.83
CA ALA A 69 9.21 -4.40 -2.43
C ALA A 69 10.54 -4.05 -1.77
N GLN A 70 10.49 -3.18 -0.78
CA GLN A 70 11.68 -2.75 -0.02
C GLN A 70 12.11 -3.85 0.95
N ASP A 71 13.40 -4.16 0.96
CA ASP A 71 13.99 -5.18 1.82
C ASP A 71 14.66 -4.53 3.04
N PHE A 72 13.97 -4.54 4.17
CA PHE A 72 14.49 -4.00 5.42
C PHE A 72 15.75 -4.73 5.92
N THR A 73 16.00 -5.96 5.47
CA THR A 73 17.21 -6.72 5.84
C THR A 73 18.48 -6.15 5.22
N VAL A 74 18.34 -5.30 4.19
CA VAL A 74 19.44 -4.60 3.51
C VAL A 74 19.43 -3.13 3.89
N SER A 75 20.39 -2.72 4.70
CA SER A 75 20.57 -1.31 5.15
C SER A 75 19.30 -0.66 5.73
N GLY A 76 18.43 -1.46 6.39
CA GLY A 76 17.16 -0.98 6.93
C GLY A 76 16.17 -0.49 5.86
N GLY A 77 16.24 -1.02 4.65
CA GLY A 77 15.40 -0.60 3.53
C GLY A 77 15.63 0.85 3.09
N SER A 78 16.76 1.48 3.49
CA SER A 78 17.03 2.88 3.20
C SER A 78 17.30 3.12 1.71
N LEU A 79 16.67 4.17 1.17
CA LEU A 79 16.73 4.50 -0.24
C LEU A 79 18.12 5.02 -0.64
N SER A 80 18.76 4.32 -1.56
CA SER A 80 19.94 4.77 -2.31
C SER A 80 19.53 5.39 -3.65
N LYS A 81 20.46 6.03 -4.34
CA LYS A 81 20.26 6.47 -5.72
C LYS A 81 19.93 5.29 -6.64
N THR A 82 20.63 4.18 -6.53
CA THR A 82 20.40 2.96 -7.33
C THR A 82 19.05 2.34 -7.03
N MET A 83 18.66 2.24 -5.78
CA MET A 83 17.33 1.76 -5.37
C MET A 83 16.21 2.62 -5.98
N SER A 84 16.37 3.95 -5.95
CA SER A 84 15.39 4.86 -6.55
C SER A 84 15.27 4.67 -8.06
N GLU A 85 16.38 4.48 -8.77
CA GLU A 85 16.41 4.22 -10.21
C GLU A 85 15.64 2.93 -10.57
N LYS A 86 15.78 1.88 -9.76
CA LYS A 86 15.01 0.63 -9.92
C LYS A 86 13.51 0.86 -9.75
N ILE A 87 13.10 1.56 -8.68
CA ILE A 87 11.70 1.90 -8.42
C ILE A 87 11.15 2.76 -9.56
N CYS A 88 11.86 3.81 -9.95
CA CYS A 88 11.46 4.67 -11.06
C CYS A 88 11.27 3.90 -12.38
N LYS A 89 12.18 2.95 -12.68
CA LYS A 89 12.06 2.10 -13.87
C LYS A 89 10.76 1.28 -13.86
N VAL A 90 10.41 0.68 -12.71
CA VAL A 90 9.16 -0.08 -12.56
C VAL A 90 7.94 0.83 -12.75
N MET A 91 7.94 2.02 -12.14
CA MET A 91 6.85 3.00 -12.30
C MET A 91 6.71 3.46 -13.76
N ASP A 92 7.83 3.76 -14.44
CA ASP A 92 7.84 4.13 -15.85
C ASP A 92 7.33 3.00 -16.76
N MET A 93 7.62 1.74 -16.42
CA MET A 93 7.11 0.57 -17.14
C MET A 93 5.62 0.36 -16.90
N ALA A 94 5.15 0.51 -15.66
CA ALA A 94 3.73 0.45 -15.30
C ALA A 94 2.92 1.49 -16.09
N MET A 95 3.40 2.73 -16.16
CA MET A 95 2.78 3.81 -16.94
C MET A 95 2.70 3.48 -18.43
N ARG A 96 3.78 2.92 -19.02
CA ARG A 96 3.79 2.54 -20.44
C ARG A 96 2.89 1.36 -20.76
N ALA A 97 2.79 0.40 -19.83
CA ALA A 97 1.95 -0.78 -19.97
C ALA A 97 0.48 -0.51 -19.67
N GLY A 98 0.16 0.62 -18.98
CA GLY A 98 -1.17 0.90 -18.47
C GLY A 98 -1.58 -0.13 -17.42
N ALA A 99 -0.77 -0.33 -16.40
CA ALA A 99 -1.00 -1.33 -15.35
C ALA A 99 -0.79 -0.75 -13.96
N PRO A 100 -1.49 -1.26 -12.93
CA PRO A 100 -1.30 -0.83 -11.55
C PRO A 100 0.15 -0.95 -11.09
N CYS A 101 0.60 0.01 -10.26
CA CYS A 101 1.89 -0.03 -9.59
C CYS A 101 1.70 -0.21 -8.07
N ILE A 102 2.30 -1.27 -7.52
CA ILE A 102 2.16 -1.63 -6.10
C ILE A 102 3.51 -1.48 -5.42
N GLY A 103 3.56 -0.68 -4.35
CA GLY A 103 4.72 -0.51 -3.49
C GLY A 103 4.54 -1.24 -2.15
N LEU A 104 5.40 -2.23 -1.85
CA LEU A 104 5.49 -2.86 -0.54
C LEU A 104 6.59 -2.17 0.26
N ASN A 105 6.19 -1.27 1.16
CA ASN A 105 7.06 -0.30 1.80
C ASN A 105 7.53 -0.78 3.19
N ASP A 106 8.85 -0.75 3.41
CA ASP A 106 9.50 -1.11 4.67
C ASP A 106 10.88 -0.42 4.70
N SER A 107 10.94 0.86 5.11
CA SER A 107 12.12 1.70 4.93
C SER A 107 12.35 2.67 6.07
N GLY A 108 13.60 2.75 6.52
CA GLY A 108 14.05 3.78 7.47
C GLY A 108 14.25 5.17 6.87
N GLY A 109 13.98 5.39 5.58
CA GLY A 109 14.14 6.69 4.91
C GLY A 109 15.33 6.75 3.96
N ALA A 110 15.93 7.92 3.78
CA ALA A 110 17.08 8.12 2.89
C ALA A 110 18.35 7.44 3.43
N ARG A 111 19.13 6.83 2.55
CA ARG A 111 20.46 6.30 2.89
C ARG A 111 21.42 7.45 3.13
N ILE A 112 21.73 7.72 4.39
CA ILE A 112 22.50 8.91 4.80
C ILE A 112 23.92 8.97 4.22
N GLN A 113 24.52 7.82 3.94
CA GLN A 113 25.85 7.72 3.32
C GLN A 113 25.89 8.28 1.88
N GLU A 114 24.75 8.34 1.21
CA GLU A 114 24.65 8.88 -0.15
C GLU A 114 24.20 10.36 -0.18
N GLY A 115 23.90 10.94 0.98
CA GLY A 115 23.59 12.36 1.13
C GLY A 115 22.50 12.84 0.18
N VAL A 116 22.77 13.92 -0.54
CA VAL A 116 21.82 14.55 -1.47
C VAL A 116 21.37 13.65 -2.62
N ASN A 117 22.16 12.65 -3.00
CA ASN A 117 21.81 11.72 -4.06
C ASN A 117 20.61 10.82 -3.67
N ALA A 118 20.53 10.42 -2.39
CA ALA A 118 19.37 9.69 -1.87
C ALA A 118 18.11 10.57 -1.86
N LEU A 119 18.25 11.86 -1.50
CA LEU A 119 17.13 12.81 -1.53
C LEU A 119 16.66 13.09 -2.96
N ALA A 120 17.58 13.25 -3.91
CA ALA A 120 17.24 13.36 -5.33
C ALA A 120 16.50 12.11 -5.83
N GLY A 121 16.87 10.93 -5.33
CA GLY A 121 16.16 9.69 -5.64
C GLY A 121 14.69 9.70 -5.20
N TYR A 122 14.39 10.24 -4.03
CA TYR A 122 13.00 10.44 -3.61
C TYR A 122 12.24 11.42 -4.51
N ALA A 123 12.87 12.54 -4.90
CA ALA A 123 12.25 13.51 -5.80
C ALA A 123 11.84 12.87 -7.14
N GLU A 124 12.67 11.98 -7.69
CA GLU A 124 12.38 11.23 -8.91
C GLU A 124 11.18 10.28 -8.75
N ILE A 125 11.03 9.65 -7.59
CA ILE A 125 9.86 8.82 -7.28
C ILE A 125 8.60 9.68 -7.17
N PHE A 126 8.66 10.81 -6.44
CA PHE A 126 7.52 11.70 -6.26
C PHE A 126 7.02 12.27 -7.60
N GLN A 127 7.93 12.64 -8.50
CA GLN A 127 7.56 13.06 -9.84
C GLN A 127 6.73 11.99 -10.54
N ARG A 128 7.12 10.73 -10.44
CA ARG A 128 6.39 9.62 -11.06
C ARG A 128 5.04 9.36 -10.41
N ASN A 129 4.95 9.47 -9.08
CA ASN A 129 3.65 9.41 -8.39
C ASN A 129 2.68 10.47 -8.94
N VAL A 130 3.16 11.72 -9.10
CA VAL A 130 2.34 12.82 -9.63
C VAL A 130 1.93 12.56 -11.09
N MET A 131 2.85 12.09 -11.93
CA MET A 131 2.57 11.81 -13.35
C MET A 131 1.64 10.60 -13.53
N ALA A 132 1.67 9.63 -12.63
CA ALA A 132 0.83 8.44 -12.67
C ALA A 132 -0.57 8.67 -12.08
N SER A 133 -0.75 9.72 -11.29
CA SER A 133 -2.02 10.04 -10.63
C SER A 133 -3.14 10.24 -11.66
N GLY A 134 -4.25 9.49 -11.48
CA GLY A 134 -5.38 9.48 -12.40
C GLY A 134 -5.12 8.79 -13.74
N VAL A 135 -3.96 8.14 -13.93
CA VAL A 135 -3.62 7.40 -15.16
C VAL A 135 -3.61 5.90 -14.90
N ILE A 136 -2.87 5.45 -13.91
CA ILE A 136 -2.83 4.06 -13.44
C ILE A 136 -3.06 4.01 -11.93
N PRO A 137 -3.67 2.95 -11.40
CA PRO A 137 -3.78 2.76 -9.96
C PRO A 137 -2.41 2.63 -9.30
N GLN A 138 -2.23 3.36 -8.20
CA GLN A 138 -1.04 3.33 -7.36
C GLN A 138 -1.43 2.88 -5.96
N ILE A 139 -0.89 1.76 -5.49
CA ILE A 139 -1.22 1.18 -4.18
C ILE A 139 0.04 1.09 -3.34
N SER A 140 0.02 1.68 -2.17
CA SER A 140 1.10 1.59 -1.18
C SER A 140 0.69 0.73 0.00
N VAL A 141 1.53 -0.24 0.34
CA VAL A 141 1.33 -1.12 1.50
C VAL A 141 2.47 -0.92 2.47
N ILE A 142 2.16 -0.48 3.67
CA ILE A 142 3.13 -0.19 4.71
C ILE A 142 3.26 -1.39 5.63
N LEU A 143 4.38 -2.09 5.55
CA LEU A 143 4.64 -3.36 6.23
C LEU A 143 5.76 -3.25 7.28
N GLY A 144 6.25 -2.06 7.49
CA GLY A 144 7.27 -1.74 8.48
C GLY A 144 7.40 -0.24 8.68
N PRO A 145 8.51 0.26 9.22
CA PRO A 145 8.77 1.68 9.27
C PRO A 145 8.71 2.31 7.87
N CYS A 146 8.12 3.51 7.80
CA CYS A 146 8.09 4.36 6.63
C CYS A 146 8.35 5.78 7.11
N ALA A 147 9.64 6.14 7.23
CA ALA A 147 10.08 7.32 7.95
C ALA A 147 10.79 8.34 7.03
N GLY A 148 10.68 9.61 7.36
CA GLY A 148 11.33 10.70 6.61
C GLY A 148 10.87 10.74 5.16
N GLY A 149 11.81 10.74 4.20
CA GLY A 149 11.49 10.77 2.77
C GLY A 149 10.62 9.61 2.28
N ALA A 150 10.67 8.46 2.96
CA ALA A 150 9.91 7.28 2.58
C ALA A 150 8.38 7.45 2.76
N VAL A 151 7.93 8.35 3.63
CA VAL A 151 6.51 8.53 3.93
C VAL A 151 5.76 9.32 2.86
N TYR A 152 6.45 10.15 2.08
CA TYR A 152 5.81 11.04 1.11
C TYR A 152 5.23 10.29 -0.09
N SER A 153 5.98 9.34 -0.65
CA SER A 153 5.51 8.57 -1.81
C SER A 153 4.21 7.81 -1.53
N PRO A 154 4.07 7.05 -0.43
CA PRO A 154 2.79 6.44 -0.07
C PRO A 154 1.63 7.42 0.05
N ALA A 155 1.86 8.61 0.64
CA ALA A 155 0.84 9.64 0.78
C ALA A 155 0.46 10.32 -0.56
N LEU A 156 1.20 10.07 -1.64
CA LEU A 156 0.91 10.54 -3.00
C LEU A 156 0.24 9.46 -3.87
N THR A 157 0.09 8.25 -3.37
CA THR A 157 -0.59 7.15 -4.09
C THR A 157 -2.10 7.18 -3.87
N ASP A 158 -2.85 6.40 -4.64
CA ASP A 158 -4.31 6.42 -4.60
C ASP A 158 -4.85 5.67 -3.37
N PHE A 159 -4.17 4.61 -2.93
CA PHE A 159 -4.57 3.83 -1.75
C PHE A 159 -3.36 3.48 -0.89
N THR A 160 -3.56 3.61 0.42
CA THR A 160 -2.57 3.26 1.45
C THR A 160 -3.14 2.21 2.41
N ILE A 161 -2.50 1.05 2.47
CA ILE A 161 -2.84 -0.04 3.38
C ILE A 161 -1.76 -0.13 4.46
N MET A 162 -2.12 -0.16 5.74
CA MET A 162 -1.16 -0.26 6.83
C MET A 162 -1.36 -1.55 7.65
N LYS A 163 -0.28 -2.29 7.87
CA LYS A 163 -0.27 -3.43 8.80
C LYS A 163 -0.18 -2.94 10.25
N ARG A 164 -1.11 -3.34 11.11
CA ARG A 164 -1.15 -2.95 12.54
C ARG A 164 0.12 -3.40 13.29
N ASP A 165 0.50 -2.67 14.31
CA ASP A 165 1.57 -2.95 15.28
C ASP A 165 3.00 -3.03 14.74
N THR A 166 3.23 -3.08 13.43
CA THR A 166 4.57 -3.15 12.83
C THR A 166 4.84 -2.09 11.78
N SER A 167 3.81 -1.40 11.30
CA SER A 167 3.96 -0.35 10.30
C SER A 167 3.78 1.04 10.91
N TYR A 168 4.61 1.96 10.47
CA TYR A 168 4.60 3.33 10.99
C TYR A 168 4.86 4.31 9.85
N MET A 169 4.07 5.37 9.79
CA MET A 169 4.26 6.50 8.87
C MET A 169 4.46 7.79 9.67
N PHE A 170 5.65 8.38 9.60
CA PHE A 170 5.94 9.67 10.22
C PHE A 170 7.11 10.39 9.53
N LEU A 171 7.11 11.71 9.57
CA LEU A 171 8.20 12.52 9.03
C LEU A 171 9.47 12.38 9.87
N THR A 172 9.31 12.42 11.20
CA THR A 172 10.39 12.24 12.17
C THR A 172 9.95 11.28 13.26
N GLY A 173 10.89 10.47 13.77
CA GLY A 173 10.60 9.50 14.82
C GLY A 173 10.42 10.12 16.20
N PRO A 174 9.95 9.32 17.21
CA PRO A 174 9.66 9.78 18.57
C PRO A 174 10.80 10.52 19.26
N ALA A 175 12.06 10.11 19.03
CA ALA A 175 13.22 10.77 19.63
C ALA A 175 13.39 12.22 19.18
N VAL A 176 13.11 12.52 17.93
CA VAL A 176 13.17 13.90 17.39
C VAL A 176 12.00 14.71 17.91
N VAL A 177 10.78 14.14 17.96
CA VAL A 177 9.60 14.77 18.53
C VAL A 177 9.89 15.17 19.98
N LYS A 178 10.39 14.24 20.80
CA LYS A 178 10.76 14.53 22.20
C LYS A 178 11.77 15.66 22.34
N THR A 179 12.77 15.71 21.44
CA THR A 179 13.82 16.75 21.48
C THR A 179 13.28 18.12 21.10
N VAL A 180 12.35 18.19 20.14
CA VAL A 180 11.86 19.46 19.57
C VAL A 180 10.65 20.01 20.31
N THR A 181 9.67 19.14 20.63
CA THR A 181 8.40 19.55 21.26
C THR A 181 8.32 19.21 22.76
N GLY A 182 9.22 18.35 23.28
CA GLY A 182 9.16 17.86 24.64
C GLY A 182 8.15 16.74 24.88
N GLU A 183 7.40 16.33 23.86
CA GLU A 183 6.39 15.27 23.96
C GLU A 183 7.02 13.88 23.96
N ASP A 184 6.55 13.03 24.86
CA ASP A 184 6.97 11.62 24.93
C ASP A 184 5.90 10.74 24.31
N VAL A 185 6.16 10.24 23.09
CA VAL A 185 5.22 9.47 22.30
C VAL A 185 5.86 8.17 21.81
N THR A 186 5.07 7.11 21.70
CA THR A 186 5.51 5.85 21.06
C THR A 186 5.41 5.95 19.52
N GLN A 187 6.05 5.04 18.80
CA GLN A 187 5.90 4.96 17.34
C GLN A 187 4.45 4.75 16.92
N GLU A 188 3.72 3.89 17.63
CA GLU A 188 2.30 3.62 17.35
C GLU A 188 1.42 4.86 17.59
N GLN A 189 1.66 5.60 18.68
CA GLN A 189 0.92 6.83 18.95
C GLN A 189 1.23 7.97 17.99
N LEU A 190 2.46 7.99 17.45
CA LEU A 190 2.91 9.03 16.51
C LEU A 190 2.40 8.78 15.09
N GLY A 191 2.49 7.54 14.60
CA GLY A 191 2.20 7.24 13.21
C GLY A 191 1.88 5.77 12.93
N GLY A 192 1.28 5.05 13.89
CA GLY A 192 0.79 3.70 13.67
C GLY A 192 -0.46 3.63 12.81
N ALA A 193 -0.83 2.43 12.40
CA ALA A 193 -2.00 2.19 11.55
C ALA A 193 -3.28 2.77 12.15
N SER A 194 -3.47 2.64 13.47
CA SER A 194 -4.64 3.18 14.16
C SER A 194 -4.76 4.71 14.07
N VAL A 195 -3.63 5.41 14.06
CA VAL A 195 -3.60 6.88 13.93
C VAL A 195 -3.99 7.30 12.52
N HIS A 196 -3.41 6.64 11.51
CA HIS A 196 -3.63 7.02 10.13
C HIS A 196 -4.98 6.58 9.57
N THR A 197 -5.59 5.53 10.11
CA THR A 197 -6.94 5.12 9.72
C THR A 197 -8.06 5.80 10.48
N SER A 198 -7.80 6.42 11.68
CA SER A 198 -8.89 6.99 12.48
C SER A 198 -8.78 8.48 12.75
N LYS A 199 -7.57 9.06 12.67
CA LYS A 199 -7.34 10.47 13.00
C LYS A 199 -6.91 11.30 11.81
N SER A 200 -5.93 10.83 11.03
CA SER A 200 -5.43 11.60 9.88
C SER A 200 -6.17 11.28 8.57
N GLY A 201 -6.75 10.08 8.44
CA GLY A 201 -7.37 9.62 7.20
C GLY A 201 -6.39 9.39 6.05
N VAL A 202 -5.08 9.25 6.33
CA VAL A 202 -4.07 9.00 5.29
C VAL A 202 -4.07 7.54 4.85
N ALA A 203 -4.37 6.62 5.77
CA ALA A 203 -4.48 5.20 5.44
C ALA A 203 -5.96 4.83 5.20
N ASP A 204 -6.20 4.25 4.05
CA ASP A 204 -7.52 3.81 3.62
C ASP A 204 -7.94 2.51 4.32
N PHE A 205 -6.96 1.63 4.54
CA PHE A 205 -7.19 0.31 5.14
C PHE A 205 -6.16 -0.02 6.21
N ALA A 206 -6.56 -0.83 7.19
CA ALA A 206 -5.66 -1.43 8.17
C ALA A 206 -5.83 -2.95 8.17
N ALA A 207 -4.73 -3.67 8.06
CA ALA A 207 -4.66 -5.13 8.13
C ALA A 207 -4.05 -5.60 9.44
N SER A 208 -4.53 -6.68 10.01
CA SER A 208 -4.00 -7.27 11.25
C SER A 208 -2.75 -8.11 10.97
N THR A 209 -2.66 -8.71 9.76
CA THR A 209 -1.52 -9.51 9.31
C THR A 209 -1.03 -9.06 7.94
N GLU A 210 0.16 -9.50 7.52
CA GLU A 210 0.66 -9.20 6.19
C GLU A 210 -0.15 -9.96 5.12
N GLU A 211 -0.66 -11.16 5.44
CA GLU A 211 -1.54 -11.95 4.57
C GLU A 211 -2.86 -11.21 4.30
N GLU A 212 -3.50 -10.69 5.34
CA GLU A 212 -4.72 -9.88 5.21
C GLU A 212 -4.48 -8.64 4.33
N ALA A 213 -3.30 -8.01 4.46
CA ALA A 213 -2.93 -6.89 3.59
C ALA A 213 -2.84 -7.32 2.11
N MET A 214 -2.32 -8.51 1.81
CA MET A 214 -2.26 -9.03 0.43
C MET A 214 -3.66 -9.36 -0.12
N GLU A 215 -4.54 -9.91 0.72
CA GLU A 215 -5.95 -10.17 0.36
C GLU A 215 -6.70 -8.85 0.08
N LEU A 216 -6.48 -7.81 0.87
CA LEU A 216 -7.04 -6.48 0.63
C LEU A 216 -6.60 -5.89 -0.71
N ILE A 217 -5.32 -6.05 -1.09
CA ILE A 217 -4.84 -5.61 -2.41
C ILE A 217 -5.57 -6.37 -3.52
N ARG A 218 -5.66 -7.70 -3.43
CA ARG A 218 -6.37 -8.53 -4.42
C ARG A 218 -7.83 -8.10 -4.54
N LYS A 219 -8.51 -7.91 -3.40
CA LYS A 219 -9.90 -7.45 -3.37
C LYS A 219 -10.03 -6.05 -3.99
N LEU A 220 -9.17 -5.10 -3.63
CA LEU A 220 -9.19 -3.75 -4.19
C LEU A 220 -8.99 -3.74 -5.71
N ILE A 221 -7.98 -4.47 -6.20
CA ILE A 221 -7.70 -4.59 -7.65
C ILE A 221 -8.90 -5.18 -8.39
N SER A 222 -9.69 -6.07 -7.78
CA SER A 222 -10.87 -6.62 -8.42
C SER A 222 -11.97 -5.59 -8.70
N TYR A 223 -11.98 -4.46 -8.00
CA TYR A 223 -12.96 -3.38 -8.18
C TYR A 223 -12.51 -2.27 -9.15
N ILE A 224 -11.19 -2.04 -9.24
CA ILE A 224 -10.65 -0.89 -10.00
C ILE A 224 -10.19 -1.28 -11.40
N PRO A 225 -10.27 -0.37 -12.40
CA PRO A 225 -9.78 -0.64 -13.75
C PRO A 225 -8.26 -0.80 -13.78
N GLN A 226 -7.73 -1.32 -14.91
CA GLN A 226 -6.30 -1.46 -15.14
C GLN A 226 -5.63 -0.09 -15.33
N THR A 227 -6.33 0.82 -15.97
CA THR A 227 -5.89 2.18 -16.32
C THR A 227 -7.12 3.06 -16.53
N ASN A 228 -6.94 4.38 -16.58
CA ASN A 228 -8.02 5.33 -16.84
C ASN A 228 -8.65 5.21 -18.25
N MET A 229 -8.11 4.34 -19.10
CA MET A 229 -8.63 4.08 -20.45
C MET A 229 -9.51 2.83 -20.52
N GLU A 230 -9.72 2.15 -19.38
CA GLU A 230 -10.49 0.92 -19.29
C GLU A 230 -11.63 1.07 -18.27
N ASP A 231 -12.68 0.28 -18.44
CA ASP A 231 -13.75 0.18 -17.47
C ASP A 231 -13.36 -0.72 -16.29
N ALA A 232 -14.11 -0.60 -15.18
CA ALA A 232 -13.95 -1.49 -14.03
C ALA A 232 -14.20 -2.96 -14.44
N PRO A 233 -13.52 -3.93 -13.81
CA PRO A 233 -13.69 -5.34 -14.13
C PRO A 233 -15.15 -5.82 -13.94
N LEU A 234 -15.69 -6.45 -14.97
CA LEU A 234 -17.00 -7.09 -14.89
C LEU A 234 -16.86 -8.49 -14.27
N VAL A 235 -17.66 -8.75 -13.26
CA VAL A 235 -17.71 -10.04 -12.56
C VAL A 235 -19.06 -10.70 -12.79
N PRO A 236 -19.17 -12.03 -12.99
CA PRO A 236 -20.45 -12.70 -13.08
C PRO A 236 -21.33 -12.42 -11.86
N CYS A 237 -22.50 -11.85 -12.09
CA CYS A 237 -23.48 -11.61 -11.04
C CYS A 237 -24.46 -12.79 -10.98
N THR A 238 -24.71 -13.30 -9.76
CA THR A 238 -25.66 -14.37 -9.50
C THR A 238 -27.03 -13.83 -9.03
N ASP A 239 -27.09 -12.56 -8.67
CA ASP A 239 -28.33 -11.90 -8.25
C ASP A 239 -29.27 -11.68 -9.43
N SER A 240 -30.57 -11.82 -9.17
CA SER A 240 -31.57 -11.52 -10.18
C SER A 240 -31.65 -10.01 -10.41
N ILE A 241 -31.65 -9.58 -11.68
CA ILE A 241 -31.87 -8.18 -12.06
C ILE A 241 -33.24 -7.64 -11.58
N SER A 242 -34.18 -8.53 -11.29
CA SER A 242 -35.50 -8.22 -10.76
C SER A 242 -35.66 -8.52 -9.26
N ARG A 243 -34.54 -8.67 -8.55
CA ARG A 243 -34.54 -8.89 -7.09
C ARG A 243 -35.27 -7.74 -6.39
N LEU A 244 -36.21 -8.08 -5.55
CA LEU A 244 -36.85 -7.18 -4.61
C LEU A 244 -36.42 -7.56 -3.21
N GLU A 245 -36.01 -6.57 -2.44
CA GLU A 245 -35.50 -6.77 -1.08
C GLU A 245 -36.52 -6.29 -0.06
N ASP A 246 -37.35 -7.21 0.40
CA ASP A 246 -38.48 -6.89 1.32
C ASP A 246 -37.97 -6.45 2.71
N SER A 247 -36.75 -6.84 3.11
CA SER A 247 -36.12 -6.42 4.37
C SER A 247 -36.00 -4.90 4.50
N LEU A 248 -35.82 -4.17 3.38
CA LEU A 248 -35.77 -2.71 3.38
C LEU A 248 -37.01 -2.03 3.94
N ASN A 249 -38.18 -2.67 3.86
CA ASN A 249 -39.40 -2.15 4.43
C ASN A 249 -39.44 -2.23 5.98
N GLU A 250 -38.60 -3.11 6.56
CA GLU A 250 -38.51 -3.31 8.01
C GLU A 250 -37.33 -2.53 8.62
N ILE A 251 -36.21 -2.35 7.88
CA ILE A 251 -35.01 -1.66 8.32
C ILE A 251 -35.30 -0.17 8.55
N ILE A 252 -36.00 0.47 7.61
CA ILE A 252 -36.30 1.91 7.69
C ILE A 252 -37.51 2.13 8.57
N PRO A 253 -37.40 2.78 9.72
CA PRO A 253 -38.52 2.98 10.66
C PRO A 253 -39.44 4.07 10.19
N ASP A 254 -40.76 3.93 10.48
CA ASP A 254 -41.77 4.93 10.21
C ASP A 254 -41.54 6.24 10.99
N SER A 255 -40.92 6.15 12.13
CA SER A 255 -40.63 7.32 12.98
C SER A 255 -39.32 7.99 12.59
N PRO A 256 -39.33 9.29 12.26
CA PRO A 256 -38.09 10.02 11.92
C PRO A 256 -37.11 10.17 13.08
N ASN A 257 -37.56 9.90 14.32
CA ASN A 257 -36.71 9.97 15.51
C ASN A 257 -36.05 8.63 15.87
N LYS A 258 -36.34 7.56 15.15
CA LYS A 258 -35.74 6.25 15.37
C LYS A 258 -34.56 6.08 14.41
N PRO A 259 -33.32 5.90 14.90
CA PRO A 259 -32.18 5.64 14.05
C PRO A 259 -32.27 4.26 13.40
N TYR A 260 -31.61 4.11 12.26
CA TYR A 260 -31.37 2.82 11.59
C TYR A 260 -29.90 2.75 11.15
N ASP A 261 -29.44 1.53 10.83
CA ASP A 261 -28.03 1.28 10.48
C ASP A 261 -27.91 1.12 8.96
N MET A 262 -27.06 1.93 8.35
CA MET A 262 -26.77 1.83 6.91
C MET A 262 -26.00 0.56 6.54
N TYR A 263 -25.32 -0.08 7.50
CA TYR A 263 -24.70 -1.40 7.29
C TYR A 263 -25.72 -2.52 7.09
N GLU A 264 -27.00 -2.31 7.43
CA GLU A 264 -28.09 -3.23 7.08
C GLU A 264 -28.66 -2.92 5.68
N VAL A 265 -28.62 -1.64 5.27
CA VAL A 265 -29.19 -1.18 3.99
C VAL A 265 -28.27 -1.49 2.81
N ILE A 266 -26.99 -1.13 2.90
CA ILE A 266 -26.04 -1.23 1.77
C ILE A 266 -25.91 -2.68 1.28
N PRO A 267 -25.66 -3.69 2.13
CA PRO A 267 -25.56 -5.08 1.67
C PRO A 267 -26.87 -5.61 1.05
N ALA A 268 -28.02 -5.06 1.46
CA ALA A 268 -29.31 -5.45 0.90
C ALA A 268 -29.49 -5.00 -0.57
N ILE A 269 -28.79 -3.96 -1.02
CA ILE A 269 -28.97 -3.41 -2.37
C ILE A 269 -27.84 -3.73 -3.34
N VAL A 270 -26.65 -4.11 -2.86
CA VAL A 270 -25.50 -4.44 -3.72
C VAL A 270 -25.47 -5.93 -4.08
N ASP A 271 -24.74 -6.29 -5.13
CA ASP A 271 -24.60 -7.67 -5.57
C ASP A 271 -24.05 -8.57 -4.47
N ASN A 272 -24.75 -9.66 -4.17
CA ASN A 272 -24.39 -10.66 -3.16
C ASN A 272 -24.10 -10.09 -1.76
N GLY A 273 -24.45 -8.84 -1.48
CA GLY A 273 -24.09 -8.14 -0.25
C GLY A 273 -22.58 -7.85 -0.11
N ASP A 274 -21.81 -8.00 -1.19
CA ASP A 274 -20.35 -7.82 -1.16
C ASP A 274 -19.95 -6.36 -1.38
N LEU A 275 -19.15 -5.85 -0.47
CA LEU A 275 -18.57 -4.51 -0.52
C LEU A 275 -17.15 -4.48 0.01
N LEU A 276 -16.40 -3.47 -0.38
CA LEU A 276 -15.08 -3.12 0.20
C LEU A 276 -15.18 -1.70 0.73
N GLU A 277 -15.32 -1.56 2.04
CA GLU A 277 -15.38 -0.26 2.70
C GLU A 277 -14.00 0.37 2.74
N VAL A 278 -13.93 1.65 2.36
CA VAL A 278 -12.73 2.49 2.40
C VAL A 278 -12.88 3.47 3.56
N HIS A 279 -11.81 3.69 4.34
CA HIS A 279 -11.84 4.55 5.53
C HIS A 279 -12.83 4.13 6.64
N GLU A 280 -13.09 2.84 6.82
CA GLU A 280 -14.02 2.29 7.84
C GLU A 280 -13.89 2.93 9.23
N SER A 281 -12.68 3.34 9.61
CA SER A 281 -12.38 3.93 10.94
C SER A 281 -12.32 5.45 10.95
N PHE A 282 -12.46 6.13 9.80
CA PHE A 282 -12.39 7.58 9.65
C PHE A 282 -13.74 8.17 9.26
N ALA A 283 -14.16 9.26 9.94
CA ALA A 283 -15.43 9.95 9.63
C ALA A 283 -16.64 9.00 9.55
N LYS A 284 -16.84 8.15 10.54
CA LYS A 284 -17.81 7.04 10.58
C LYS A 284 -19.30 7.43 10.40
N ASN A 285 -19.58 8.71 10.24
CA ASN A 285 -20.90 9.22 9.87
C ASN A 285 -21.23 9.02 8.37
N ASP A 286 -20.22 8.68 7.57
CA ASP A 286 -20.35 8.34 6.15
C ASP A 286 -19.73 6.96 5.88
N ILE A 287 -20.39 6.13 5.07
CA ILE A 287 -19.86 4.86 4.58
C ILE A 287 -19.44 5.06 3.14
N THR A 288 -18.16 4.92 2.87
CA THR A 288 -17.59 4.96 1.51
C THR A 288 -17.13 3.57 1.13
N CYS A 289 -17.60 3.03 0.02
CA CYS A 289 -17.25 1.66 -0.36
C CYS A 289 -17.21 1.46 -1.88
N PHE A 290 -16.45 0.46 -2.30
CA PHE A 290 -16.62 -0.18 -3.59
C PHE A 290 -17.66 -1.28 -3.47
N ALA A 291 -18.60 -1.33 -4.41
CA ALA A 291 -19.61 -2.36 -4.50
C ALA A 291 -20.00 -2.58 -5.97
N ARG A 292 -20.74 -3.62 -6.27
CA ARG A 292 -21.18 -3.93 -7.64
C ARG A 292 -22.69 -3.97 -7.76
N PHE A 293 -23.15 -3.58 -8.95
CA PHE A 293 -24.53 -3.74 -9.39
C PHE A 293 -24.53 -4.45 -10.75
N ASN A 294 -25.14 -5.62 -10.82
CA ASN A 294 -25.17 -6.49 -12.00
C ASN A 294 -23.76 -6.82 -12.52
N GLY A 295 -22.82 -7.03 -11.60
CA GLY A 295 -21.44 -7.44 -11.86
C GLY A 295 -20.47 -6.30 -12.18
N GLN A 296 -20.92 -5.06 -12.22
CA GLN A 296 -20.09 -3.88 -12.52
C GLN A 296 -19.99 -2.94 -11.35
#